data_c4ed59cc6d2e12254dee1713d85a1211
#
_entry.id   c4ed59cc6d2e12254dee1713d85a1211
#
_cell.length_a   1.000
_cell.length_b   1.000
_cell.length_c   1.000
_cell.angle_alpha   90.00
_cell.angle_beta   90.00
_cell.angle_gamma   90.00
#
_symmetry.space_group_name_H-M   'P 1'
#
loop_
_entity.id
_entity.type
_entity.pdbx_description
1 polymer ?
#
loop_
_entity_poly.entity_id
_entity_poly.type
_entity_poly.pdbx_seq_one_letter_code
_entity_poly.pdbx_strand_id
1 'polypeptide(L)'
;MIPPRILLDGLACLCPFTLAQKLKSDPHKTLIIISTSDMHGNLEKFPKLATLVKQYRAKYPHVLLVDSGDYFMGNPYVDDWEKRGEPLTVLMNKLKYDIVTIGNHDLDYGQEALRDHIKGMPGTKFVVTNVNPSPTLENCFSPYASIPIKGTPISIGFIGLVDLQTTDVRRMSGISWKLPDEEDYKGITDRFRLHHNTINVILSHLGYDHDLKMMKYSPNIDVILGGHTHVMLPHGHLRTGTLLSYTGHRLSHAGVTEITFSTEKPASILSKSTKAVSLDERIPSDPEVEKIVQQFTGNPFFNQQVGVAGEDITHVTVGTFFCKAIQQASHSDIAIYNRGGVRARSHLCKGPIKIKDIYEMEPFREKVVTCSMSKADIEQLILSKFMSPSDDEGGILEVYCSGFSYQIMDGVTPSITSTLKNGVIYTVAMGDYLCNNFKFPQKGNGKPTGISVRSALIEYLKQIKELFNPPPPKLPIIKDTTFAL
;
A
#
# COMPACT_ATOMS: atom_id res chain seq x y z
N MET A 1 -83.83 61.16 21.36
CA MET A 1 -83.10 60.03 20.69
C MET A 1 -81.79 60.55 20.27
N ILE A 2 -80.74 60.17 21.01
CA ILE A 2 -79.37 60.67 20.92
C ILE A 2 -78.47 59.62 20.25
N PRO A 3 -77.69 59.95 19.24
CA PRO A 3 -76.76 58.97 18.63
C PRO A 3 -75.43 58.88 19.42
N PRO A 4 -74.74 57.74 19.46
CA PRO A 4 -73.51 57.56 20.23
C PRO A 4 -72.27 58.12 19.53
N ARG A 5 -71.39 58.62 20.30
CA ARG A 5 -70.05 59.14 19.97
C ARG A 5 -69.10 58.04 19.57
N ILE A 6 -68.38 58.28 18.48
CA ILE A 6 -67.21 57.50 18.03
C ILE A 6 -65.99 58.01 18.80
N LEU A 7 -65.34 57.16 19.53
CA LEU A 7 -64.02 57.35 20.11
C LEU A 7 -62.98 56.82 19.14
N LEU A 8 -62.16 57.72 18.62
CA LEU A 8 -60.93 57.42 17.93
C LEU A 8 -59.82 57.22 18.97
N ASP A 9 -59.40 56.01 19.18
CA ASP A 9 -58.16 55.71 19.94
C ASP A 9 -57.06 55.15 19.04
N GLY A 10 -55.99 55.89 18.98
CA GLY A 10 -54.61 55.61 19.04
C GLY A 10 -54.10 54.46 18.11
N LEU A 11 -53.69 54.79 16.90
CA LEU A 11 -52.72 53.97 16.14
C LEU A 11 -51.36 54.09 16.82
N ALA A 12 -51.00 53.10 17.64
CA ALA A 12 -49.62 52.88 18.06
C ALA A 12 -48.85 52.25 16.89
N CYS A 13 -47.94 52.99 16.31
CA CYS A 13 -46.94 52.48 15.38
C CYS A 13 -46.08 51.43 16.09
N LEU A 14 -46.39 50.16 15.91
CA LEU A 14 -45.47 49.04 16.22
C LEU A 14 -44.46 48.96 15.11
N CYS A 15 -43.30 49.54 15.38
CA CYS A 15 -42.08 49.29 14.60
C CYS A 15 -41.78 47.77 14.61
N PRO A 16 -41.69 47.11 13.47
CA PRO A 16 -41.23 45.72 13.48
C PRO A 16 -39.73 45.73 13.75
N PHE A 17 -39.33 45.62 15.00
CA PHE A 17 -38.00 45.13 15.33
C PHE A 17 -37.94 43.72 14.84
N THR A 18 -37.51 43.54 13.60
CA THR A 18 -37.03 42.26 13.09
C THR A 18 -35.83 41.88 13.92
N LEU A 19 -36.07 41.09 14.95
CA LEU A 19 -35.06 40.30 15.64
C LEU A 19 -34.56 39.25 14.65
N ALA A 20 -33.65 39.66 13.78
CA ALA A 20 -32.76 38.73 13.08
C ALA A 20 -31.87 38.15 14.18
N GLN A 21 -32.37 37.19 14.92
CA GLN A 21 -31.52 36.26 15.64
C GLN A 21 -30.67 35.58 14.56
N LYS A 22 -29.45 36.10 14.36
CA LYS A 22 -28.38 35.33 13.76
C LYS A 22 -28.36 34.01 14.57
N LEU A 23 -28.96 32.97 14.02
CA LEU A 23 -28.73 31.61 14.49
C LEU A 23 -27.20 31.48 14.48
N LYS A 24 -26.57 31.56 15.66
CA LYS A 24 -25.15 31.27 15.80
C LYS A 24 -24.99 29.86 15.26
N SER A 25 -24.39 29.76 14.10
CA SER A 25 -24.03 28.45 13.56
C SER A 25 -23.24 27.71 14.63
N ASP A 26 -23.56 26.43 14.87
CA ASP A 26 -22.84 25.60 15.82
C ASP A 26 -21.34 25.78 15.54
N PRO A 27 -20.52 26.21 16.51
CA PRO A 27 -19.10 26.43 16.33
C PRO A 27 -18.34 25.10 16.17
N HIS A 28 -18.97 23.99 16.51
CA HIS A 28 -18.38 22.65 16.37
C HIS A 28 -18.71 22.08 15.01
N LYS A 29 -17.70 21.62 14.31
CA LYS A 29 -17.82 20.99 12.99
C LYS A 29 -17.11 19.66 13.00
N THR A 30 -17.57 18.76 12.11
CA THR A 30 -16.97 17.45 11.94
C THR A 30 -16.37 17.35 10.53
N LEU A 31 -15.12 16.92 10.48
CA LEU A 31 -14.42 16.49 9.28
C LEU A 31 -14.34 14.96 9.30
N ILE A 32 -14.66 14.34 8.19
CA ILE A 32 -14.42 12.92 7.95
C ILE A 32 -13.29 12.78 6.93
N ILE A 33 -12.30 11.96 7.23
CA ILE A 33 -11.28 11.51 6.27
C ILE A 33 -11.49 10.02 6.06
N ILE A 34 -11.87 9.63 4.85
CA ILE A 34 -11.89 8.23 4.42
C ILE A 34 -10.55 7.95 3.80
N SER A 35 -9.82 6.96 4.32
CA SER A 35 -8.49 6.61 3.86
C SER A 35 -8.41 5.17 3.35
N THR A 36 -7.61 4.99 2.30
CA THR A 36 -7.17 3.69 1.77
C THR A 36 -5.65 3.67 1.71
N SER A 37 -5.07 2.48 1.67
CA SER A 37 -3.66 2.22 1.41
C SER A 37 -3.50 0.81 0.84
N ASP A 38 -2.36 0.55 0.20
CA ASP A 38 -1.97 -0.80 -0.22
C ASP A 38 -3.10 -1.52 -0.99
N MET A 39 -3.76 -0.79 -1.91
CA MET A 39 -4.89 -1.34 -2.67
C MET A 39 -4.47 -2.48 -3.59
N HIS A 40 -3.22 -2.46 -4.07
CA HIS A 40 -2.63 -3.51 -4.91
C HIS A 40 -3.57 -3.96 -6.04
N GLY A 41 -4.12 -2.98 -6.75
CA GLY A 41 -4.96 -3.22 -7.93
C GLY A 41 -6.32 -3.87 -7.64
N ASN A 42 -6.76 -3.99 -6.40
CA ASN A 42 -8.02 -4.67 -6.09
C ASN A 42 -9.24 -3.90 -6.61
N LEU A 43 -9.71 -4.23 -7.81
CA LEU A 43 -10.86 -3.61 -8.45
C LEU A 43 -12.19 -4.04 -7.82
N GLU A 44 -12.27 -5.29 -7.38
CA GLU A 44 -13.50 -5.96 -6.96
C GLU A 44 -14.13 -5.33 -5.71
N LYS A 45 -13.34 -4.60 -4.92
CA LYS A 45 -13.80 -3.92 -3.69
C LYS A 45 -14.21 -2.46 -3.91
N PHE A 46 -13.89 -1.86 -5.07
CA PHE A 46 -14.26 -0.47 -5.37
C PHE A 46 -15.77 -0.20 -5.31
N PRO A 47 -16.69 -1.10 -5.74
CA PRO A 47 -18.13 -0.86 -5.62
C PRO A 47 -18.58 -0.68 -4.16
N LYS A 48 -17.98 -1.43 -3.22
CA LYS A 48 -18.27 -1.32 -1.78
C LYS A 48 -17.68 -0.04 -1.18
N LEU A 49 -16.45 0.31 -1.56
CA LEU A 49 -15.83 1.58 -1.19
C LEU A 49 -16.66 2.77 -1.69
N ALA A 50 -17.17 2.72 -2.92
CA ALA A 50 -18.01 3.76 -3.49
C ALA A 50 -19.30 3.97 -2.67
N THR A 51 -19.95 2.89 -2.24
CA THR A 51 -21.13 2.95 -1.37
C THR A 51 -20.77 3.62 -0.04
N LEU A 52 -19.68 3.22 0.60
CA LEU A 52 -19.22 3.81 1.85
C LEU A 52 -18.97 5.32 1.69
N VAL A 53 -18.23 5.72 0.67
CA VAL A 53 -17.93 7.14 0.38
C VAL A 53 -19.21 7.95 0.14
N LYS A 54 -20.15 7.42 -0.66
CA LYS A 54 -21.46 8.07 -0.92
C LYS A 54 -22.26 8.27 0.38
N GLN A 55 -22.29 7.26 1.24
CA GLN A 55 -23.00 7.36 2.54
C GLN A 55 -22.43 8.47 3.43
N TYR A 56 -21.10 8.56 3.54
CA TYR A 56 -20.46 9.60 4.34
C TYR A 56 -20.64 10.99 3.72
N ARG A 57 -20.46 11.13 2.39
CA ARG A 57 -20.68 12.40 1.67
C ARG A 57 -22.14 12.90 1.76
N ALA A 58 -23.11 11.99 1.86
CA ALA A 58 -24.51 12.35 2.08
C ALA A 58 -24.80 12.81 3.51
N LYS A 59 -24.06 12.29 4.49
CA LYS A 59 -24.29 12.56 5.91
C LYS A 59 -23.50 13.77 6.45
N TYR A 60 -22.28 13.98 5.95
CA TYR A 60 -21.36 14.99 6.47
C TYR A 60 -21.00 16.02 5.39
N PRO A 61 -20.96 17.32 5.74
CA PRO A 61 -20.63 18.37 4.78
C PRO A 61 -19.13 18.44 4.41
N HIS A 62 -18.27 17.84 5.25
CA HIS A 62 -16.82 17.88 5.06
C HIS A 62 -16.30 16.45 5.07
N VAL A 63 -16.08 15.87 3.88
CA VAL A 63 -15.57 14.52 3.68
C VAL A 63 -14.44 14.56 2.67
N LEU A 64 -13.28 14.06 3.05
CA LEU A 64 -12.15 13.85 2.15
C LEU A 64 -11.95 12.35 1.93
N LEU A 65 -11.56 11.98 0.71
CA LEU A 65 -11.13 10.64 0.35
C LEU A 65 -9.66 10.70 -0.02
N VAL A 66 -8.81 9.94 0.69
CA VAL A 66 -7.36 10.00 0.56
C VAL A 66 -6.75 8.61 0.41
N ASP A 67 -5.51 8.54 -0.12
CA ASP A 67 -4.78 7.27 -0.24
C ASP A 67 -3.32 7.44 0.18
N SER A 68 -2.79 6.42 0.86
CA SER A 68 -1.42 6.41 1.37
C SER A 68 -0.45 5.56 0.53
N GLY A 69 -0.74 5.35 -0.76
CA GLY A 69 0.16 4.71 -1.73
C GLY A 69 -0.04 3.20 -1.89
N ASP A 70 0.73 2.62 -2.83
CA ASP A 70 0.63 1.24 -3.30
C ASP A 70 -0.77 0.89 -3.83
N TYR A 71 -1.28 1.75 -4.68
CA TYR A 71 -2.51 1.47 -5.40
C TYR A 71 -2.31 0.51 -6.58
N PHE A 72 -1.13 0.47 -7.21
CA PHE A 72 -0.81 -0.44 -8.31
C PHE A 72 -0.32 -1.81 -7.81
N MET A 73 -0.14 -2.73 -8.77
CA MET A 73 0.53 -4.02 -8.65
C MET A 73 -0.22 -5.07 -7.80
N GLY A 74 -0.54 -6.21 -8.40
CA GLY A 74 -1.10 -7.37 -7.70
C GLY A 74 -2.45 -7.85 -8.20
N ASN A 75 -2.97 -7.28 -9.31
CA ASN A 75 -4.18 -7.74 -9.98
C ASN A 75 -3.96 -7.77 -11.50
N PRO A 76 -4.07 -8.94 -12.16
CA PRO A 76 -3.80 -9.07 -13.59
C PRO A 76 -4.70 -8.21 -14.48
N TYR A 77 -5.90 -7.88 -14.04
CA TYR A 77 -6.80 -6.98 -14.76
C TYR A 77 -6.32 -5.53 -14.78
N VAL A 78 -5.41 -5.16 -13.87
CA VAL A 78 -4.74 -3.86 -13.82
C VAL A 78 -3.34 -3.95 -14.43
N ASP A 79 -2.60 -5.01 -14.03
CA ASP A 79 -1.18 -5.18 -14.35
C ASP A 79 -0.95 -5.52 -15.83
N ASP A 80 -1.87 -6.28 -16.43
CA ASP A 80 -1.78 -6.76 -17.80
C ASP A 80 -2.82 -6.10 -18.74
N TRP A 81 -3.48 -5.02 -18.29
CA TRP A 81 -4.31 -4.19 -19.14
C TRP A 81 -3.45 -3.52 -20.23
N GLU A 82 -4.02 -3.23 -21.40
CA GLU A 82 -3.29 -2.65 -22.53
C GLU A 82 -2.50 -1.39 -22.09
N LYS A 83 -3.17 -0.49 -21.39
CA LYS A 83 -2.55 0.63 -20.70
C LYS A 83 -2.50 0.32 -19.20
N ARG A 84 -1.33 -0.15 -18.74
CA ARG A 84 -1.13 -0.62 -17.37
C ARG A 84 -1.58 0.43 -16.35
N GLY A 85 -2.36 -0.01 -15.36
CA GLY A 85 -2.89 0.86 -14.30
C GLY A 85 -4.13 1.67 -14.67
N GLU A 86 -4.53 1.74 -15.95
CA GLU A 86 -5.69 2.53 -16.37
C GLU A 86 -6.99 2.13 -15.65
N PRO A 87 -7.33 0.84 -15.44
CA PRO A 87 -8.55 0.47 -14.73
C PRO A 87 -8.64 1.11 -13.35
N LEU A 88 -7.53 1.17 -12.64
CA LEU A 88 -7.46 1.78 -11.31
C LEU A 88 -7.56 3.31 -11.39
N THR A 89 -6.88 3.92 -12.37
CA THR A 89 -6.98 5.36 -12.63
C THR A 89 -8.42 5.79 -12.83
N VAL A 90 -9.18 5.03 -13.64
CA VAL A 90 -10.61 5.29 -13.93
C VAL A 90 -11.43 5.21 -12.63
N LEU A 91 -11.22 4.19 -11.82
CA LEU A 91 -11.98 3.98 -10.58
C LEU A 91 -11.64 5.03 -9.51
N MET A 92 -10.37 5.33 -9.30
CA MET A 92 -9.96 6.36 -8.34
C MET A 92 -10.48 7.74 -8.74
N ASN A 93 -10.41 8.10 -10.03
CA ASN A 93 -10.95 9.35 -10.54
C ASN A 93 -12.50 9.38 -10.42
N LYS A 94 -13.19 8.25 -10.66
CA LYS A 94 -14.64 8.13 -10.48
C LYS A 94 -15.08 8.37 -9.05
N LEU A 95 -14.32 7.88 -8.07
CA LEU A 95 -14.60 8.08 -6.65
C LEU A 95 -14.18 9.47 -6.16
N LYS A 96 -13.43 10.24 -6.97
CA LYS A 96 -12.93 11.59 -6.68
C LYS A 96 -12.07 11.58 -5.41
N TYR A 97 -10.91 10.93 -5.49
CA TYR A 97 -9.88 11.07 -4.47
C TYR A 97 -9.41 12.52 -4.40
N ASP A 98 -9.31 13.06 -3.20
CA ASP A 98 -8.94 14.47 -2.97
C ASP A 98 -7.43 14.64 -2.92
N ILE A 99 -6.74 13.79 -2.14
CA ILE A 99 -5.27 13.79 -2.00
C ILE A 99 -4.78 12.34 -1.92
N VAL A 100 -3.65 12.08 -2.56
CA VAL A 100 -2.95 10.78 -2.50
C VAL A 100 -1.44 11.00 -2.38
N THR A 101 -0.74 10.03 -1.79
CA THR A 101 0.72 9.89 -1.93
C THR A 101 1.03 8.68 -2.82
N ILE A 102 2.32 8.41 -3.06
CA ILE A 102 2.75 7.20 -3.75
C ILE A 102 3.34 6.20 -2.76
N GLY A 103 3.29 4.92 -3.10
CA GLY A 103 4.09 3.87 -2.49
C GLY A 103 5.20 3.37 -3.40
N ASN A 104 5.99 2.40 -2.95
CA ASN A 104 7.11 1.86 -3.71
C ASN A 104 6.65 1.09 -4.96
N HIS A 105 5.51 0.41 -4.90
CA HIS A 105 4.95 -0.33 -6.03
C HIS A 105 4.28 0.55 -7.10
N ASP A 106 4.03 1.81 -6.83
CA ASP A 106 3.47 2.71 -7.84
C ASP A 106 4.48 3.07 -8.94
N LEU A 107 5.77 2.74 -8.74
CA LEU A 107 6.84 2.83 -9.74
C LEU A 107 7.04 1.55 -10.56
N ASP A 108 6.42 0.43 -10.19
CA ASP A 108 6.68 -0.87 -10.84
C ASP A 108 6.26 -0.92 -12.32
N TYR A 109 5.29 -0.13 -12.72
CA TYR A 109 4.92 0.00 -14.14
C TYR A 109 5.83 0.96 -14.93
N GLY A 110 6.76 1.62 -14.24
CA GLY A 110 7.62 2.66 -14.79
C GLY A 110 7.07 4.06 -14.57
N GLN A 111 7.96 5.03 -14.70
CA GLN A 111 7.66 6.43 -14.41
C GLN A 111 6.62 7.05 -15.36
N GLU A 112 6.62 6.61 -16.63
CA GLU A 112 5.64 7.04 -17.62
C GLU A 112 4.23 6.62 -17.23
N ALA A 113 4.04 5.38 -16.75
CA ALA A 113 2.75 4.89 -16.32
C ALA A 113 2.25 5.65 -15.08
N LEU A 114 3.13 5.92 -14.11
CA LEU A 114 2.78 6.74 -12.94
C LEU A 114 2.41 8.17 -13.36
N ARG A 115 3.18 8.80 -14.25
CA ARG A 115 2.85 10.12 -14.79
C ARG A 115 1.48 10.14 -15.46
N ASP A 116 1.18 9.13 -16.26
CA ASP A 116 -0.08 9.03 -17.00
C ASP A 116 -1.27 8.80 -16.05
N HIS A 117 -1.06 8.02 -14.98
CA HIS A 117 -2.02 7.88 -13.89
C HIS A 117 -2.33 9.24 -13.24
N ILE A 118 -1.29 9.97 -12.83
CA ILE A 118 -1.43 11.29 -12.21
C ILE A 118 -2.20 12.26 -13.12
N LYS A 119 -1.85 12.30 -14.41
CA LYS A 119 -2.55 13.12 -15.42
C LYS A 119 -4.01 12.67 -15.65
N GLY A 120 -4.30 11.38 -15.47
CA GLY A 120 -5.65 10.82 -15.55
C GLY A 120 -6.56 11.22 -14.38
N MET A 121 -6.01 11.83 -13.33
CA MET A 121 -6.73 12.24 -12.12
C MET A 121 -6.59 13.75 -11.85
N PRO A 122 -7.04 14.64 -12.76
CA PRO A 122 -6.76 16.08 -12.69
C PRO A 122 -7.40 16.79 -11.49
N GLY A 123 -8.37 16.16 -10.83
CA GLY A 123 -9.02 16.67 -9.61
C GLY A 123 -8.32 16.26 -8.30
N THR A 124 -7.33 15.36 -8.37
CA THR A 124 -6.63 14.81 -7.22
C THR A 124 -5.28 15.49 -7.03
N LYS A 125 -4.93 15.83 -5.79
CA LYS A 125 -3.60 16.35 -5.46
C LYS A 125 -2.67 15.19 -5.10
N PHE A 126 -1.54 15.09 -5.78
CA PHE A 126 -0.48 14.14 -5.45
C PHE A 126 0.57 14.84 -4.59
N VAL A 127 0.83 14.28 -3.40
CA VAL A 127 1.74 14.88 -2.41
C VAL A 127 2.85 13.90 -2.07
N VAL A 128 4.11 14.26 -2.39
CA VAL A 128 5.29 13.45 -2.07
C VAL A 128 6.40 14.39 -1.63
N THR A 129 6.86 14.25 -0.39
CA THR A 129 7.73 15.25 0.25
C THR A 129 9.20 14.86 0.24
N ASN A 130 9.50 13.57 0.38
CA ASN A 130 10.86 13.05 0.54
C ASN A 130 11.48 12.48 -0.76
N VAL A 131 10.91 12.85 -1.91
CA VAL A 131 11.37 12.43 -3.25
C VAL A 131 11.65 13.65 -4.10
N ASN A 132 12.80 13.66 -4.75
CA ASN A 132 13.10 14.58 -5.85
C ASN A 132 12.77 13.83 -7.16
N PRO A 133 11.78 14.29 -7.93
CA PRO A 133 11.33 13.60 -9.13
C PRO A 133 12.37 13.65 -10.25
N SER A 134 12.33 12.66 -11.12
CA SER A 134 13.00 12.68 -12.41
C SER A 134 12.35 13.70 -13.36
N PRO A 135 12.97 14.03 -14.52
CA PRO A 135 12.32 14.84 -15.55
C PRO A 135 10.99 14.27 -16.06
N THR A 136 10.83 12.95 -16.06
CA THR A 136 9.56 12.28 -16.44
C THR A 136 8.42 12.60 -15.49
N LEU A 137 8.72 12.74 -14.19
CA LEU A 137 7.77 13.00 -13.11
C LEU A 137 7.78 14.46 -12.64
N GLU A 138 8.51 15.34 -13.35
CA GLU A 138 8.53 16.76 -13.02
C GLU A 138 7.12 17.35 -13.03
N ASN A 139 6.79 18.14 -12.02
CA ASN A 139 5.47 18.73 -11.79
C ASN A 139 4.31 17.71 -11.59
N CYS A 140 4.59 16.41 -11.39
CA CYS A 140 3.57 15.42 -11.12
C CYS A 140 3.06 15.44 -9.68
N PHE A 141 3.89 15.85 -8.72
CA PHE A 141 3.51 15.93 -7.31
C PHE A 141 4.12 17.15 -6.62
N SER A 142 3.47 17.56 -5.55
CA SER A 142 3.90 18.66 -4.70
C SER A 142 4.48 18.14 -3.38
N PRO A 143 5.46 18.80 -2.77
CA PRO A 143 5.97 18.39 -1.46
C PRO A 143 5.00 18.64 -0.30
N TYR A 144 3.91 19.38 -0.57
CA TYR A 144 2.94 19.82 0.40
C TYR A 144 1.61 20.19 -0.27
N ALA A 145 0.50 19.95 0.39
CA ALA A 145 -0.80 20.46 -0.05
C ALA A 145 -1.62 20.99 1.15
N SER A 146 -2.44 22.01 0.90
CA SER A 146 -3.41 22.50 1.84
C SER A 146 -4.81 22.47 1.23
N ILE A 147 -5.81 22.06 2.03
CA ILE A 147 -7.23 22.09 1.67
C ILE A 147 -7.97 22.96 2.70
N PRO A 148 -8.61 24.06 2.28
CA PRO A 148 -9.50 24.80 3.16
C PRO A 148 -10.80 24.04 3.38
N ILE A 149 -11.28 23.99 4.62
CA ILE A 149 -12.61 23.45 4.92
C ILE A 149 -13.63 24.55 4.63
N LYS A 150 -14.43 24.35 3.59
CA LYS A 150 -15.39 25.33 3.07
C LYS A 150 -16.33 25.85 4.19
N GLY A 151 -16.45 27.18 4.27
CA GLY A 151 -17.32 27.83 5.26
C GLY A 151 -16.76 27.87 6.69
N THR A 152 -15.46 27.59 6.84
CA THR A 152 -14.76 27.66 8.15
C THR A 152 -13.40 28.39 7.98
N PRO A 153 -12.79 28.85 9.07
CA PRO A 153 -11.42 29.40 9.03
C PRO A 153 -10.34 28.30 9.06
N ILE A 154 -10.70 27.04 8.93
CA ILE A 154 -9.82 25.88 9.10
C ILE A 154 -9.23 25.47 7.76
N SER A 155 -7.96 25.15 7.76
CA SER A 155 -7.27 24.44 6.67
C SER A 155 -6.60 23.18 7.18
N ILE A 156 -6.52 22.18 6.31
CA ILE A 156 -5.85 20.91 6.56
C ILE A 156 -4.58 20.88 5.72
N GLY A 157 -3.42 20.69 6.36
CA GLY A 157 -2.15 20.46 5.68
C GLY A 157 -1.89 18.97 5.48
N PHE A 158 -1.35 18.63 4.32
CA PHE A 158 -0.95 17.28 3.97
C PHE A 158 0.51 17.21 3.55
N ILE A 159 1.22 16.21 4.05
CA ILE A 159 2.56 15.79 3.66
C ILE A 159 2.48 14.32 3.27
N GLY A 160 3.12 13.94 2.16
CA GLY A 160 3.25 12.54 1.71
C GLY A 160 4.68 12.05 1.90
N LEU A 161 4.84 10.86 2.48
CA LEU A 161 6.15 10.24 2.71
C LEU A 161 6.16 8.82 2.16
N VAL A 162 7.26 8.40 1.53
CA VAL A 162 7.40 7.06 0.96
C VAL A 162 8.77 6.47 1.24
N ASP A 163 8.81 5.16 1.50
CA ASP A 163 10.02 4.34 1.46
C ASP A 163 10.16 3.69 0.07
N LEU A 164 11.28 3.92 -0.60
CA LEU A 164 11.58 3.35 -1.91
C LEU A 164 12.72 2.32 -1.88
N GLN A 165 13.11 1.81 -0.70
CA GLN A 165 14.22 0.85 -0.57
C GLN A 165 13.99 -0.43 -1.37
N THR A 166 12.74 -0.87 -1.45
CA THR A 166 12.37 -2.12 -2.14
C THR A 166 12.00 -1.91 -3.61
N THR A 167 11.95 -0.66 -4.08
CA THR A 167 11.71 -0.36 -5.50
C THR A 167 12.85 -0.86 -6.37
N ASP A 168 12.52 -1.48 -7.50
CA ASP A 168 13.52 -1.94 -8.47
C ASP A 168 14.39 -0.76 -8.95
N VAL A 169 15.70 -0.89 -8.79
CA VAL A 169 16.68 0.15 -9.17
C VAL A 169 16.53 0.59 -10.63
N ARG A 170 16.05 -0.30 -11.50
CA ARG A 170 15.78 0.00 -12.91
C ARG A 170 14.66 1.02 -13.11
N ARG A 171 13.79 1.21 -12.12
CA ARG A 171 12.67 2.16 -12.12
C ARG A 171 13.05 3.53 -11.53
N MET A 172 14.20 3.61 -10.87
CA MET A 172 14.66 4.78 -10.11
C MET A 172 15.50 5.77 -10.90
N SER A 173 15.64 5.60 -12.22
CA SER A 173 16.46 6.48 -13.05
C SER A 173 16.06 7.95 -12.91
N GLY A 174 17.00 8.80 -12.47
CA GLY A 174 16.76 10.23 -12.25
C GLY A 174 15.92 10.57 -11.03
N ILE A 175 15.47 9.59 -10.23
CA ILE A 175 14.81 9.82 -8.95
C ILE A 175 15.85 9.77 -7.84
N SER A 176 15.82 10.78 -6.95
CA SER A 176 16.50 10.70 -5.65
C SER A 176 15.50 10.83 -4.53
N TRP A 177 15.76 10.16 -3.43
CA TRP A 177 14.87 10.14 -2.28
C TRP A 177 15.67 9.93 -1.00
N LYS A 178 15.06 10.30 0.13
CA LYS A 178 15.65 10.06 1.46
C LYS A 178 14.62 9.42 2.36
N LEU A 179 14.96 8.30 3.01
CA LEU A 179 14.19 7.80 4.13
C LEU A 179 14.37 8.75 5.31
N PRO A 180 13.28 9.34 5.86
CA PRO A 180 13.39 10.31 6.94
C PRO A 180 13.97 9.66 8.22
N ASP A 181 14.92 10.32 8.83
CA ASP A 181 15.45 9.98 10.15
C ASP A 181 14.80 10.82 11.27
N GLU A 182 15.26 10.67 12.51
CA GLU A 182 14.70 11.38 13.68
C GLU A 182 14.84 12.91 13.57
N GLU A 183 15.88 13.39 12.88
CA GLU A 183 16.15 14.80 12.69
C GLU A 183 15.21 15.37 11.60
N ASP A 184 14.99 14.62 10.53
CA ASP A 184 14.03 14.94 9.48
C ASP A 184 12.60 15.01 10.03
N TYR A 185 12.20 14.11 10.93
CA TYR A 185 10.86 14.13 11.53
C TYR A 185 10.58 15.45 12.28
N LYS A 186 11.59 16.04 12.92
CA LYS A 186 11.45 17.37 13.54
C LYS A 186 11.23 18.45 12.48
N GLY A 187 11.98 18.42 11.37
CA GLY A 187 11.87 19.39 10.27
C GLY A 187 10.56 19.28 9.47
N ILE A 188 9.94 18.09 9.40
CA ILE A 188 8.65 17.90 8.72
C ILE A 188 7.57 18.81 9.29
N THR A 189 7.54 18.99 10.61
CA THR A 189 6.54 19.82 11.29
C THR A 189 6.66 21.30 10.96
N ASP A 190 7.85 21.78 10.57
CA ASP A 190 8.05 23.16 10.21
C ASP A 190 7.29 23.56 8.93
N ARG A 191 7.08 22.61 8.01
CA ARG A 191 6.24 22.83 6.82
C ARG A 191 4.79 23.16 7.21
N PHE A 192 4.22 22.46 8.19
CA PHE A 192 2.86 22.75 8.68
C PHE A 192 2.79 24.15 9.33
N ARG A 193 3.83 24.54 10.09
CA ARG A 193 3.90 25.85 10.76
C ARG A 193 3.95 26.99 9.74
N LEU A 194 4.73 26.85 8.65
CA LEU A 194 4.85 27.84 7.61
C LEU A 194 3.52 28.12 6.90
N HIS A 195 2.63 27.14 6.84
CA HIS A 195 1.35 27.24 6.15
C HIS A 195 0.16 27.51 7.07
N HIS A 196 0.40 27.68 8.40
CA HIS A 196 -0.63 28.02 9.39
C HIS A 196 -1.87 27.11 9.35
N ASN A 197 -1.71 25.81 9.11
CA ASN A 197 -2.82 24.87 9.12
C ASN A 197 -3.30 24.61 10.55
N THR A 198 -4.60 24.31 10.67
CA THR A 198 -5.21 23.94 11.93
C THR A 198 -5.15 22.43 12.18
N ILE A 199 -5.19 21.63 11.10
CA ILE A 199 -5.15 20.17 11.15
C ILE A 199 -3.99 19.72 10.25
N ASN A 200 -3.11 18.87 10.79
CA ASN A 200 -1.90 18.39 10.13
C ASN A 200 -1.95 16.88 9.93
N VAL A 201 -1.96 16.44 8.67
CA VAL A 201 -2.11 15.05 8.27
C VAL A 201 -0.89 14.57 7.49
N ILE A 202 -0.35 13.42 7.85
CA ILE A 202 0.66 12.70 7.08
C ILE A 202 -0.02 11.54 6.33
N LEU A 203 0.18 11.45 5.03
CA LEU A 203 -0.05 10.25 4.24
C LEU A 203 1.29 9.51 4.20
N SER A 204 1.41 8.44 4.96
CA SER A 204 2.68 7.73 5.14
C SER A 204 2.70 6.40 4.41
N HIS A 205 3.70 6.22 3.57
CA HIS A 205 4.08 4.92 3.02
C HIS A 205 5.49 4.52 3.47
N LEU A 206 5.79 4.78 4.76
CA LEU A 206 7.08 4.44 5.40
C LEU A 206 7.05 3.13 6.16
N GLY A 207 5.84 2.64 6.50
CA GLY A 207 5.65 1.49 7.36
C GLY A 207 5.49 1.83 8.84
N TYR A 208 4.95 0.85 9.57
CA TYR A 208 4.45 1.01 10.94
C TYR A 208 5.50 1.49 11.94
N ASP A 209 6.71 0.91 11.89
CA ASP A 209 7.78 1.25 12.83
C ASP A 209 8.32 2.67 12.63
N HIS A 210 8.40 3.12 11.37
CA HIS A 210 8.76 4.50 11.06
C HIS A 210 7.70 5.48 11.53
N ASP A 211 6.42 5.15 11.38
CA ASP A 211 5.32 5.99 11.83
C ASP A 211 5.27 6.09 13.36
N LEU A 212 5.55 5.02 14.10
CA LEU A 212 5.68 5.06 15.55
C LEU A 212 6.85 5.95 16.00
N LYS A 213 7.98 5.94 15.30
CA LYS A 213 9.10 6.86 15.56
C LYS A 213 8.68 8.30 15.28
N MET A 214 8.00 8.54 14.16
CA MET A 214 7.52 9.87 13.78
C MET A 214 6.55 10.45 14.82
N MET A 215 5.63 9.66 15.37
CA MET A 215 4.76 10.09 16.48
C MET A 215 5.55 10.55 17.72
N LYS A 216 6.71 9.94 17.98
CA LYS A 216 7.56 10.30 19.11
C LYS A 216 8.31 11.61 18.90
N TYR A 217 8.78 11.86 17.68
CA TYR A 217 9.70 12.97 17.39
C TYR A 217 9.03 14.18 16.73
N SER A 218 7.77 14.09 16.36
CA SER A 218 7.02 15.15 15.66
C SER A 218 5.70 15.50 16.36
N PRO A 219 5.71 16.29 17.43
CA PRO A 219 4.54 16.52 18.28
C PRO A 219 3.42 17.33 17.62
N ASN A 220 3.63 17.95 16.46
CA ASN A 220 2.65 18.80 15.78
C ASN A 220 1.91 18.08 14.65
N ILE A 221 1.89 16.75 14.64
CA ILE A 221 1.11 15.94 13.72
C ILE A 221 -0.17 15.51 14.40
N ASP A 222 -1.31 15.76 13.75
CA ASP A 222 -2.61 15.37 14.31
C ASP A 222 -3.00 13.97 13.92
N VAL A 223 -2.76 13.58 12.66
CA VAL A 223 -3.14 12.28 12.11
C VAL A 223 -2.03 11.76 11.20
N ILE A 224 -1.71 10.47 11.33
CA ILE A 224 -0.92 9.70 10.37
C ILE A 224 -1.83 8.62 9.79
N LEU A 225 -1.96 8.60 8.47
CA LEU A 225 -2.64 7.58 7.70
C LEU A 225 -1.57 6.74 7.02
N GLY A 226 -1.34 5.53 7.54
CA GLY A 226 -0.18 4.70 7.20
C GLY A 226 -0.48 3.60 6.19
N GLY A 227 0.58 3.13 5.51
CA GLY A 227 0.62 2.01 4.57
C GLY A 227 1.93 1.23 4.61
N HIS A 228 2.26 0.51 3.54
CA HIS A 228 3.49 -0.23 3.29
C HIS A 228 3.60 -1.59 4.02
N THR A 229 3.43 -1.64 5.32
CA THR A 229 3.59 -2.88 6.11
C THR A 229 2.30 -3.69 6.27
N HIS A 230 1.24 -3.32 5.57
CA HIS A 230 -0.06 -4.03 5.55
C HIS A 230 -0.69 -4.24 6.94
N VAL A 231 -0.24 -3.52 7.96
CA VAL A 231 -0.81 -3.59 9.31
C VAL A 231 -2.28 -3.15 9.28
N MET A 232 -3.11 -3.76 10.10
CA MET A 232 -4.51 -3.35 10.28
C MET A 232 -4.75 -3.01 11.75
N LEU A 233 -5.18 -1.76 11.99
CA LEU A 233 -5.52 -1.27 13.31
C LEU A 233 -7.03 -0.98 13.36
N PRO A 234 -7.84 -1.79 14.04
CA PRO A 234 -9.30 -1.63 14.03
C PRO A 234 -9.78 -0.26 14.51
N HIS A 235 -9.08 0.34 15.45
CA HIS A 235 -9.42 1.64 16.06
C HIS A 235 -8.27 2.64 16.08
N GLY A 236 -7.18 2.34 15.34
CA GLY A 236 -5.98 3.15 15.35
C GLY A 236 -5.25 3.18 16.70
N HIS A 237 -4.19 3.97 16.76
CA HIS A 237 -3.46 4.26 17.99
C HIS A 237 -3.42 5.76 18.24
N LEU A 238 -3.87 6.22 19.40
CA LEU A 238 -3.71 7.60 19.84
C LEU A 238 -2.55 7.68 20.86
N ARG A 239 -1.48 8.36 20.49
CA ARG A 239 -0.29 8.52 21.32
C ARG A 239 0.29 9.92 21.15
N THR A 240 0.73 10.55 22.23
CA THR A 240 1.35 11.90 22.24
C THR A 240 0.52 12.98 21.51
N GLY A 241 -0.79 12.80 21.44
CA GLY A 241 -1.67 13.71 20.70
C GLY A 241 -1.81 13.40 19.21
N THR A 242 -1.05 12.45 18.63
CA THR A 242 -1.14 12.00 17.24
C THR A 242 -2.01 10.74 17.13
N LEU A 243 -2.94 10.71 16.19
CA LEU A 243 -3.76 9.55 15.85
C LEU A 243 -3.14 8.82 14.65
N LEU A 244 -2.79 7.56 14.82
CA LEU A 244 -2.27 6.67 13.78
C LEU A 244 -3.37 5.72 13.30
N SER A 245 -3.55 5.60 11.98
CA SER A 245 -4.55 4.73 11.36
C SER A 245 -3.92 3.88 10.26
N TYR A 246 -4.22 2.58 10.26
CA TYR A 246 -3.80 1.60 9.27
C TYR A 246 -4.98 0.73 8.86
N THR A 247 -5.13 0.43 7.58
CA THR A 247 -6.33 -0.22 7.02
C THR A 247 -6.09 -1.62 6.46
N GLY A 248 -4.91 -2.18 6.68
CA GLY A 248 -4.51 -3.43 6.05
C GLY A 248 -4.15 -3.23 4.57
N HIS A 249 -4.50 -4.18 3.73
CA HIS A 249 -4.18 -4.14 2.29
C HIS A 249 -5.35 -4.66 1.44
N ARG A 250 -5.23 -4.52 0.10
CA ARG A 250 -6.17 -5.02 -0.92
C ARG A 250 -7.62 -4.59 -0.68
N LEU A 251 -7.82 -3.36 -0.19
CA LEU A 251 -9.15 -2.85 0.14
C LEU A 251 -9.97 -3.79 1.02
N SER A 252 -9.33 -4.56 1.92
CA SER A 252 -10.03 -5.33 2.94
C SER A 252 -10.85 -4.42 3.85
N HIS A 253 -10.30 -3.24 4.14
CA HIS A 253 -10.93 -2.19 4.95
C HIS A 253 -10.68 -0.81 4.34
N ALA A 254 -11.50 0.14 4.75
CA ALA A 254 -11.24 1.58 4.58
C ALA A 254 -11.20 2.23 5.96
N GLY A 255 -10.27 3.15 6.18
CA GLY A 255 -10.19 3.94 7.40
C GLY A 255 -11.26 5.04 7.38
N VAL A 256 -11.94 5.24 8.50
CA VAL A 256 -12.84 6.38 8.69
C VAL A 256 -12.38 7.14 9.91
N THR A 257 -11.69 8.24 9.66
CA THR A 257 -11.19 9.15 10.70
C THR A 257 -12.17 10.31 10.86
N GLU A 258 -12.65 10.49 12.08
CA GLU A 258 -13.54 11.58 12.47
C GLU A 258 -12.78 12.58 13.32
N ILE A 259 -12.80 13.86 12.93
CA ILE A 259 -12.17 14.96 13.63
C ILE A 259 -13.24 16.01 13.93
N THR A 260 -13.54 16.24 15.21
CA THR A 260 -14.39 17.35 15.65
C THR A 260 -13.49 18.52 16.02
N PHE A 261 -13.82 19.70 15.50
CA PHE A 261 -13.04 20.90 15.73
C PHE A 261 -13.93 22.11 16.02
N SER A 262 -13.38 23.09 16.75
CA SER A 262 -14.01 24.39 16.99
C SER A 262 -13.58 25.40 15.93
N THR A 263 -14.54 26.17 15.43
CA THR A 263 -14.28 27.32 14.54
C THR A 263 -14.13 28.64 15.32
N GLU A 264 -14.25 28.63 16.65
CA GLU A 264 -13.95 29.78 17.50
C GLU A 264 -12.45 30.05 17.51
N LYS A 265 -12.09 31.32 17.70
CA LYS A 265 -10.69 31.71 17.72
C LYS A 265 -10.10 31.63 19.13
N PRO A 266 -8.97 30.92 19.33
CA PRO A 266 -8.21 30.17 18.34
C PRO A 266 -8.92 28.86 17.96
N ALA A 267 -8.95 28.56 16.68
CA ALA A 267 -9.49 27.30 16.17
C ALA A 267 -8.69 26.10 16.70
N SER A 268 -9.37 25.03 17.12
CA SER A 268 -8.71 23.87 17.74
C SER A 268 -9.44 22.57 17.46
N ILE A 269 -8.69 21.47 17.50
CA ILE A 269 -9.24 20.11 17.47
C ILE A 269 -9.81 19.81 18.88
N LEU A 270 -11.05 19.35 18.93
CA LEU A 270 -11.74 18.96 20.15
C LEU A 270 -11.63 17.45 20.39
N SER A 271 -11.79 16.66 19.35
CA SER A 271 -11.62 15.21 19.42
C SER A 271 -11.21 14.64 18.07
N LYS A 272 -10.57 13.47 18.10
CA LYS A 272 -10.24 12.67 16.92
C LYS A 272 -10.27 11.19 17.24
N SER A 273 -10.85 10.42 16.33
CA SER A 273 -10.92 8.96 16.39
C SER A 273 -10.88 8.37 15.00
N THR A 274 -10.54 7.11 14.90
CA THR A 274 -10.56 6.37 13.63
C THR A 274 -11.09 4.95 13.86
N LYS A 275 -11.63 4.37 12.79
CA LYS A 275 -12.01 2.97 12.73
C LYS A 275 -11.73 2.40 11.34
N ALA A 276 -11.28 1.16 11.28
CA ALA A 276 -11.21 0.39 10.05
C ALA A 276 -12.61 -0.23 9.76
N VAL A 277 -13.20 0.12 8.63
CA VAL A 277 -14.50 -0.39 8.18
C VAL A 277 -14.26 -1.47 7.15
N SER A 278 -14.68 -2.70 7.43
CA SER A 278 -14.54 -3.83 6.51
C SER A 278 -15.38 -3.62 5.24
N LEU A 279 -14.75 -3.79 4.07
CA LEU A 279 -15.42 -3.71 2.77
C LEU A 279 -15.91 -5.13 2.36
N ASP A 280 -16.78 -5.71 3.18
CA ASP A 280 -17.36 -7.05 2.99
C ASP A 280 -18.82 -7.02 2.51
N GLU A 281 -19.51 -8.15 2.61
CA GLU A 281 -20.87 -8.32 2.10
C GLU A 281 -21.93 -7.50 2.86
N ARG A 282 -21.59 -6.92 3.99
CA ARG A 282 -22.46 -6.01 4.76
C ARG A 282 -22.63 -4.64 4.08
N ILE A 283 -21.71 -4.29 3.19
CA ILE A 283 -21.78 -3.09 2.37
C ILE A 283 -22.25 -3.48 0.97
N PRO A 284 -23.41 -3.01 0.51
CA PRO A 284 -23.88 -3.31 -0.84
C PRO A 284 -22.98 -2.66 -1.90
N SER A 285 -22.79 -3.35 -3.02
CA SER A 285 -22.05 -2.80 -4.15
C SER A 285 -22.78 -1.59 -4.77
N ASP A 286 -22.04 -0.56 -5.11
CA ASP A 286 -22.54 0.54 -5.93
C ASP A 286 -22.70 0.06 -7.38
N PRO A 287 -23.91 0.06 -7.96
CA PRO A 287 -24.17 -0.56 -9.26
C PRO A 287 -23.50 0.15 -10.42
N GLU A 288 -23.21 1.45 -10.29
CA GLU A 288 -22.52 2.21 -11.34
C GLU A 288 -21.05 1.85 -11.38
N VAL A 289 -20.40 1.77 -10.21
CA VAL A 289 -18.99 1.39 -10.10
C VAL A 289 -18.80 -0.09 -10.41
N GLU A 290 -19.75 -0.94 -10.03
CA GLU A 290 -19.71 -2.37 -10.37
C GLU A 290 -19.71 -2.61 -11.89
N LYS A 291 -20.51 -1.88 -12.65
CA LYS A 291 -20.49 -1.94 -14.13
C LYS A 291 -19.11 -1.55 -14.71
N ILE A 292 -18.45 -0.55 -14.11
CA ILE A 292 -17.10 -0.15 -14.54
C ILE A 292 -16.10 -1.28 -14.24
N VAL A 293 -16.17 -1.89 -13.07
CA VAL A 293 -15.30 -3.03 -12.71
C VAL A 293 -15.50 -4.19 -13.66
N GLN A 294 -16.74 -4.55 -13.98
CA GLN A 294 -17.08 -5.63 -14.91
C GLN A 294 -16.49 -5.43 -16.32
N GLN A 295 -16.36 -4.18 -16.79
CA GLN A 295 -15.71 -3.88 -18.07
C GLN A 295 -14.23 -4.29 -18.08
N PHE A 296 -13.55 -4.20 -16.95
CA PHE A 296 -12.13 -4.52 -16.83
C PHE A 296 -11.89 -6.01 -16.51
N THR A 297 -12.79 -6.67 -15.77
CA THR A 297 -12.56 -8.02 -15.22
C THR A 297 -13.11 -9.15 -16.13
N GLY A 298 -13.60 -8.84 -17.31
CA GLY A 298 -14.27 -9.80 -18.22
C GLY A 298 -13.35 -10.71 -19.04
N ASN A 299 -12.02 -10.63 -18.93
CA ASN A 299 -11.12 -11.42 -19.75
C ASN A 299 -11.13 -12.91 -19.36
N PRO A 300 -11.64 -13.83 -20.23
CA PRO A 300 -11.76 -15.25 -19.90
C PRO A 300 -10.42 -15.97 -19.78
N PHE A 301 -9.34 -15.41 -20.32
CA PHE A 301 -7.99 -15.97 -20.22
C PHE A 301 -7.59 -16.19 -18.75
N PHE A 302 -7.84 -15.23 -17.90
CA PHE A 302 -7.48 -15.30 -16.48
C PHE A 302 -8.28 -16.34 -15.68
N ASN A 303 -9.42 -16.80 -16.21
CA ASN A 303 -10.26 -17.81 -15.58
C ASN A 303 -9.89 -19.26 -15.92
N GLN A 304 -8.93 -19.47 -16.85
CA GLN A 304 -8.48 -20.81 -17.23
C GLN A 304 -7.80 -21.49 -16.05
N GLN A 305 -8.25 -22.70 -15.72
CA GLN A 305 -7.63 -23.53 -14.71
C GLN A 305 -6.32 -24.14 -15.23
N VAL A 306 -5.27 -24.09 -14.40
CA VAL A 306 -3.92 -24.64 -14.73
C VAL A 306 -3.48 -25.72 -13.77
N GLY A 307 -4.17 -25.91 -12.65
CA GLY A 307 -3.89 -26.95 -11.66
C GLY A 307 -4.91 -26.94 -10.52
N VAL A 308 -4.57 -27.63 -9.44
CA VAL A 308 -5.37 -27.72 -8.22
C VAL A 308 -4.47 -27.57 -7.00
N ALA A 309 -4.92 -26.86 -5.97
CA ALA A 309 -4.39 -26.95 -4.62
C ALA A 309 -5.17 -28.04 -3.87
N GLY A 310 -4.52 -29.16 -3.54
CA GLY A 310 -5.15 -30.28 -2.86
C GLY A 310 -5.55 -30.00 -1.42
N GLU A 311 -4.92 -28.99 -0.83
CA GLU A 311 -5.16 -28.46 0.51
C GLU A 311 -4.85 -26.95 0.54
N ASP A 312 -4.98 -26.30 1.70
CA ASP A 312 -4.53 -24.91 1.88
C ASP A 312 -3.00 -24.86 1.86
N ILE A 313 -2.44 -24.19 0.87
CA ILE A 313 -0.99 -24.16 0.59
C ILE A 313 -0.35 -23.00 1.31
N THR A 314 0.71 -23.27 2.10
CA THR A 314 1.45 -22.24 2.84
C THR A 314 2.31 -21.38 1.92
N HIS A 315 2.63 -20.16 2.35
CA HIS A 315 3.52 -19.26 1.62
C HIS A 315 4.91 -19.88 1.34
N VAL A 316 5.44 -20.65 2.30
CA VAL A 316 6.72 -21.38 2.14
C VAL A 316 6.64 -22.40 1.00
N THR A 317 5.52 -23.13 0.91
CA THR A 317 5.30 -24.08 -0.18
C THR A 317 5.19 -23.36 -1.54
N VAL A 318 4.49 -22.23 -1.58
CA VAL A 318 4.42 -21.40 -2.81
C VAL A 318 5.81 -20.93 -3.21
N GLY A 319 6.62 -20.41 -2.28
CA GLY A 319 8.01 -20.01 -2.58
C GLY A 319 8.88 -21.16 -3.09
N THR A 320 8.74 -22.34 -2.49
CA THR A 320 9.44 -23.57 -2.97
C THR A 320 8.94 -23.99 -4.38
N PHE A 321 7.65 -23.85 -4.65
CA PHE A 321 7.06 -24.08 -5.97
C PHE A 321 7.66 -23.13 -7.01
N PHE A 322 7.83 -21.84 -6.71
CA PHE A 322 8.52 -20.88 -7.58
C PHE A 322 9.93 -21.36 -7.92
N CYS A 323 10.73 -21.70 -6.89
CA CYS A 323 12.09 -22.17 -7.10
C CYS A 323 12.15 -23.44 -7.98
N LYS A 324 11.30 -24.43 -7.72
CA LYS A 324 11.25 -25.66 -8.53
C LYS A 324 10.86 -25.39 -9.97
N ALA A 325 9.89 -24.50 -10.19
CA ALA A 325 9.43 -24.16 -11.53
C ALA A 325 10.52 -23.48 -12.35
N ILE A 326 11.19 -22.46 -11.79
CA ILE A 326 12.28 -21.77 -12.52
C ILE A 326 13.53 -22.64 -12.68
N GLN A 327 13.84 -23.51 -11.70
CA GLN A 327 14.94 -24.48 -11.78
C GLN A 327 14.75 -25.43 -12.96
N GLN A 328 13.56 -26.04 -13.04
CA GLN A 328 13.23 -26.98 -14.11
C GLN A 328 13.22 -26.29 -15.48
N ALA A 329 12.56 -25.13 -15.58
CA ALA A 329 12.42 -24.42 -16.85
C ALA A 329 13.77 -23.94 -17.42
N SER A 330 14.73 -23.61 -16.55
CA SER A 330 16.07 -23.14 -16.95
C SER A 330 17.13 -24.23 -16.98
N HIS A 331 16.80 -25.48 -16.63
CA HIS A 331 17.75 -26.60 -16.50
C HIS A 331 18.94 -26.28 -15.58
N SER A 332 18.68 -25.51 -14.48
CA SER A 332 19.72 -25.08 -13.54
C SER A 332 19.97 -26.12 -12.45
N ASP A 333 21.16 -26.11 -11.85
CA ASP A 333 21.49 -27.00 -10.73
C ASP A 333 20.67 -26.67 -9.49
N ILE A 334 20.45 -25.38 -9.26
CA ILE A 334 19.69 -24.85 -8.12
C ILE A 334 18.88 -23.62 -8.54
N ALA A 335 17.92 -23.26 -7.68
CA ALA A 335 17.20 -21.99 -7.84
C ALA A 335 17.05 -21.28 -6.49
N ILE A 336 17.04 -19.94 -6.55
CA ILE A 336 16.80 -19.05 -5.43
C ILE A 336 15.77 -18.00 -5.87
N TYR A 337 14.79 -17.70 -5.01
CA TYR A 337 13.80 -16.67 -5.27
C TYR A 337 13.54 -15.85 -3.99
N ASN A 338 13.37 -14.53 -4.12
CA ASN A 338 13.14 -13.65 -2.98
C ASN A 338 11.71 -13.78 -2.44
N ARG A 339 11.57 -13.72 -1.13
CA ARG A 339 10.28 -13.84 -0.43
C ARG A 339 9.29 -12.76 -0.88
N GLY A 340 9.71 -11.49 -0.92
CA GLY A 340 8.87 -10.36 -1.35
C GLY A 340 8.40 -10.45 -2.80
N GLY A 341 9.06 -11.26 -3.64
CA GLY A 341 8.65 -11.56 -5.02
C GLY A 341 7.48 -12.54 -5.12
N VAL A 342 7.16 -13.25 -4.03
CA VAL A 342 6.04 -14.19 -3.95
C VAL A 342 4.87 -13.50 -3.27
N ARG A 343 3.91 -13.00 -4.06
CA ARG A 343 2.75 -12.24 -3.54
C ARG A 343 1.53 -13.14 -3.27
N ALA A 344 1.75 -14.38 -2.92
CA ALA A 344 0.68 -15.25 -2.46
C ALA A 344 -0.02 -14.61 -1.25
N ARG A 345 -1.34 -14.68 -1.21
CA ARG A 345 -2.08 -14.49 0.05
C ARG A 345 -1.40 -15.39 1.10
N SER A 346 -1.55 -15.12 2.38
CA SER A 346 -0.94 -15.89 3.47
C SER A 346 -0.97 -17.42 3.24
N HIS A 347 -1.91 -17.89 2.43
CA HIS A 347 -2.00 -19.25 1.91
C HIS A 347 -2.85 -19.27 0.62
N LEU A 348 -2.53 -20.17 -0.31
CA LEU A 348 -3.36 -20.48 -1.46
C LEU A 348 -4.42 -21.49 -1.00
N CYS A 349 -5.69 -21.10 -1.04
CA CYS A 349 -6.78 -21.97 -0.55
C CYS A 349 -6.93 -23.22 -1.41
N LYS A 350 -7.36 -24.31 -0.78
CA LYS A 350 -7.75 -25.55 -1.46
C LYS A 350 -8.72 -25.29 -2.60
N GLY A 351 -8.46 -25.87 -3.76
CA GLY A 351 -9.34 -25.76 -4.93
C GLY A 351 -8.60 -25.54 -6.26
N PRO A 352 -9.34 -25.18 -7.32
CA PRO A 352 -8.75 -24.94 -8.64
C PRO A 352 -7.81 -23.73 -8.61
N ILE A 353 -6.63 -23.88 -9.22
CA ILE A 353 -5.68 -22.81 -9.44
C ILE A 353 -5.85 -22.32 -10.88
N LYS A 354 -6.12 -21.02 -11.05
CA LYS A 354 -6.34 -20.38 -12.35
C LYS A 354 -5.12 -19.56 -12.76
N ILE A 355 -5.07 -19.16 -14.02
CA ILE A 355 -4.04 -18.22 -14.53
C ILE A 355 -4.03 -16.93 -13.69
N LYS A 356 -5.20 -16.41 -13.32
CA LYS A 356 -5.31 -15.24 -12.44
C LYS A 356 -4.51 -15.41 -11.15
N ASP A 357 -4.60 -16.56 -10.49
CA ASP A 357 -3.92 -16.82 -9.23
C ASP A 357 -2.38 -16.81 -9.40
N ILE A 358 -1.87 -17.37 -10.51
CA ILE A 358 -0.45 -17.31 -10.84
C ILE A 358 0.01 -15.87 -11.06
N TYR A 359 -0.80 -15.06 -11.75
CA TYR A 359 -0.48 -13.65 -12.01
C TYR A 359 -0.56 -12.79 -10.75
N GLU A 360 -1.46 -13.11 -9.81
CA GLU A 360 -1.51 -12.46 -8.49
C GLU A 360 -0.32 -12.86 -7.59
N MET A 361 0.16 -14.11 -7.71
CA MET A 361 1.35 -14.58 -6.99
C MET A 361 2.65 -13.98 -7.52
N GLU A 362 2.74 -13.74 -8.83
CA GLU A 362 3.90 -13.13 -9.51
C GLU A 362 3.43 -11.93 -10.37
N PRO A 363 3.18 -10.76 -9.77
CA PRO A 363 2.69 -9.59 -10.51
C PRO A 363 3.79 -8.81 -11.24
N PHE A 364 5.06 -9.02 -10.89
CA PHE A 364 6.21 -8.22 -11.32
C PHE A 364 6.67 -8.47 -12.76
N ARG A 365 6.19 -9.53 -13.41
CA ARG A 365 6.60 -9.97 -14.76
C ARG A 365 8.09 -10.28 -14.85
N GLU A 366 8.64 -10.83 -13.77
CA GLU A 366 10.05 -11.16 -13.72
C GLU A 366 10.46 -12.15 -14.81
N LYS A 367 11.72 -12.00 -15.23
CA LYS A 367 12.38 -12.92 -16.15
C LYS A 367 13.33 -13.82 -15.39
N VAL A 368 13.37 -15.08 -15.79
CA VAL A 368 14.35 -16.01 -15.24
C VAL A 368 15.72 -15.69 -15.83
N VAL A 369 16.68 -15.47 -14.96
CA VAL A 369 18.10 -15.33 -15.31
C VAL A 369 18.90 -16.40 -14.62
N THR A 370 20.08 -16.74 -15.17
CA THR A 370 21.01 -17.70 -14.58
C THR A 370 22.35 -17.05 -14.29
N CYS A 371 22.93 -17.39 -13.14
CA CYS A 371 24.27 -16.98 -12.73
C CYS A 371 25.13 -18.21 -12.45
N SER A 372 26.43 -18.15 -12.77
CA SER A 372 27.40 -19.15 -12.33
C SER A 372 27.95 -18.74 -10.98
N MET A 373 27.70 -19.51 -9.93
CA MET A 373 27.98 -19.13 -8.54
C MET A 373 28.70 -20.25 -7.80
N SER A 374 29.70 -19.90 -7.00
CA SER A 374 30.30 -20.80 -6.02
C SER A 374 29.41 -20.93 -4.77
N LYS A 375 29.72 -21.93 -3.92
CA LYS A 375 29.08 -22.05 -2.61
C LYS A 375 29.19 -20.75 -1.82
N ALA A 376 30.36 -20.12 -1.78
CA ALA A 376 30.58 -18.88 -1.03
C ALA A 376 29.73 -17.73 -1.55
N ASP A 377 29.54 -17.59 -2.87
CA ASP A 377 28.70 -16.56 -3.48
C ASP A 377 27.22 -16.72 -3.09
N ILE A 378 26.75 -17.98 -3.08
CA ILE A 378 25.37 -18.32 -2.72
C ILE A 378 25.14 -18.03 -1.23
N GLU A 379 26.06 -18.46 -0.37
CA GLU A 379 25.98 -18.22 1.08
C GLU A 379 26.04 -16.72 1.38
N GLN A 380 26.88 -15.96 0.68
CA GLN A 380 26.92 -14.50 0.81
C GLN A 380 25.62 -13.84 0.40
N LEU A 381 24.98 -14.28 -0.71
CA LEU A 381 23.69 -13.77 -1.14
C LEU A 381 22.64 -13.95 -0.04
N ILE A 382 22.52 -15.15 0.51
CA ILE A 382 21.56 -15.48 1.56
C ILE A 382 21.79 -14.63 2.82
N LEU A 383 23.04 -14.57 3.28
CA LEU A 383 23.42 -13.80 4.47
C LEU A 383 23.20 -12.29 4.28
N SER A 384 23.41 -11.76 3.08
CA SER A 384 23.22 -10.33 2.81
C SER A 384 21.79 -9.86 3.09
N LYS A 385 20.82 -10.74 2.96
CA LYS A 385 19.41 -10.47 3.26
C LYS A 385 19.02 -10.79 4.70
N PHE A 386 19.63 -11.80 5.28
CA PHE A 386 19.44 -12.11 6.70
C PHE A 386 19.91 -10.95 7.61
N MET A 387 20.99 -10.26 7.24
CA MET A 387 21.53 -9.10 7.97
C MET A 387 20.81 -7.78 7.69
N SER A 388 19.96 -7.73 6.68
CA SER A 388 19.17 -6.54 6.30
C SER A 388 17.78 -7.00 5.91
N PRO A 389 16.99 -7.55 6.87
CA PRO A 389 15.63 -7.97 6.58
C PRO A 389 14.82 -6.76 6.10
N SER A 390 13.97 -6.98 5.10
CA SER A 390 12.94 -6.00 4.75
C SER A 390 11.85 -6.10 5.82
N ASP A 391 11.32 -4.96 6.27
CA ASP A 391 10.28 -4.88 7.30
C ASP A 391 8.93 -5.47 6.86
N ASP A 392 8.79 -5.82 5.58
CA ASP A 392 7.59 -6.42 5.01
C ASP A 392 7.38 -7.86 5.53
N GLU A 393 6.39 -8.05 6.37
CA GLU A 393 5.84 -9.34 6.80
C GLU A 393 6.62 -10.18 7.83
N GLY A 394 7.49 -9.59 8.67
CA GLY A 394 7.96 -10.22 9.92
C GLY A 394 8.58 -11.63 9.81
N GLY A 395 9.31 -11.92 8.73
CA GLY A 395 9.86 -13.25 8.47
C GLY A 395 11.38 -13.29 8.40
N ILE A 396 11.95 -14.30 9.04
CA ILE A 396 13.39 -14.54 9.16
C ILE A 396 14.05 -15.00 7.83
N LEU A 397 13.25 -15.50 6.86
CA LEU A 397 13.75 -16.03 5.59
C LEU A 397 13.36 -15.12 4.43
N GLU A 398 14.35 -14.38 3.93
CA GLU A 398 14.18 -13.47 2.78
C GLU A 398 14.26 -14.17 1.42
N VAL A 399 14.68 -15.45 1.37
CA VAL A 399 14.80 -16.21 0.14
C VAL A 399 14.30 -17.64 0.27
N TYR A 400 13.67 -18.13 -0.78
CA TYR A 400 13.36 -19.56 -0.99
C TYR A 400 14.43 -20.19 -1.87
N CYS A 401 14.62 -21.51 -1.75
CA CYS A 401 15.58 -22.23 -2.57
C CYS A 401 15.07 -23.61 -3.01
N SER A 402 15.69 -24.15 -4.05
CA SER A 402 15.53 -25.51 -4.53
C SER A 402 16.89 -26.06 -5.00
N GLY A 403 17.10 -27.38 -4.83
CA GLY A 403 18.33 -28.07 -5.20
C GLY A 403 19.38 -28.15 -4.08
N PHE A 404 19.22 -27.44 -2.98
CA PHE A 404 20.06 -27.52 -1.78
C PHE A 404 19.30 -27.16 -0.52
N SER A 405 19.95 -27.37 0.64
CA SER A 405 19.46 -26.92 1.95
C SER A 405 20.56 -26.15 2.68
N TYR A 406 20.14 -25.26 3.61
CA TYR A 406 21.05 -24.49 4.42
C TYR A 406 20.50 -24.25 5.82
N GLN A 407 21.35 -23.86 6.75
CA GLN A 407 21.00 -23.42 8.10
C GLN A 407 21.77 -22.12 8.38
N ILE A 408 21.09 -21.16 8.97
CA ILE A 408 21.70 -19.94 9.49
C ILE A 408 21.79 -20.10 11.01
N MET A 409 22.97 -19.86 11.56
CA MET A 409 23.18 -19.73 13.00
C MET A 409 23.23 -18.24 13.31
N ASP A 410 22.26 -17.80 14.10
CA ASP A 410 22.18 -16.43 14.56
C ASP A 410 23.23 -16.17 15.65
N GLY A 411 23.80 -14.97 15.70
CA GLY A 411 24.81 -14.57 16.65
C GLY A 411 25.31 -13.15 16.36
N VAL A 412 26.32 -12.70 17.10
CA VAL A 412 26.96 -11.39 16.86
C VAL A 412 27.41 -11.23 15.40
N THR A 413 27.81 -12.33 14.79
CA THR A 413 28.05 -12.44 13.34
C THR A 413 27.31 -13.66 12.84
N PRO A 414 26.19 -13.52 12.12
CA PRO A 414 25.47 -14.65 11.56
C PRO A 414 26.36 -15.48 10.64
N SER A 415 26.22 -16.81 10.74
CA SER A 415 26.94 -17.75 9.88
C SER A 415 25.98 -18.71 9.21
N ILE A 416 26.38 -19.26 8.06
CA ILE A 416 25.57 -20.17 7.28
C ILE A 416 26.32 -21.47 6.99
N THR A 417 25.61 -22.58 7.06
CA THR A 417 26.07 -23.88 6.58
C THR A 417 25.10 -24.38 5.51
N SER A 418 25.62 -24.98 4.44
CA SER A 418 24.79 -25.50 3.36
C SER A 418 25.23 -26.89 2.91
N THR A 419 24.37 -27.59 2.19
CA THR A 419 24.70 -28.89 1.57
C THR A 419 25.51 -28.75 0.27
N LEU A 420 25.80 -27.52 -0.13
CA LEU A 420 26.62 -27.23 -1.32
C LEU A 420 28.08 -27.66 -1.10
N LYS A 421 28.74 -28.10 -2.20
CA LYS A 421 30.13 -28.59 -2.17
C LYS A 421 31.10 -27.47 -2.45
N ASN A 422 32.22 -27.45 -1.76
CA ASN A 422 33.33 -26.55 -2.06
C ASN A 422 33.97 -26.92 -3.43
N GLY A 423 34.44 -25.89 -4.14
CA GLY A 423 35.10 -26.07 -5.44
C GLY A 423 34.14 -26.37 -6.60
N VAL A 424 32.84 -26.43 -6.37
CA VAL A 424 31.83 -26.61 -7.41
C VAL A 424 31.27 -25.23 -7.80
N ILE A 425 31.11 -25.00 -9.11
CA ILE A 425 30.36 -23.86 -9.65
C ILE A 425 28.98 -24.35 -10.06
N TYR A 426 27.96 -23.77 -9.51
CA TYR A 426 26.57 -24.09 -9.77
C TYR A 426 25.96 -23.11 -10.76
N THR A 427 25.10 -23.61 -11.65
CA THR A 427 24.17 -22.77 -12.40
C THR A 427 22.97 -22.48 -11.52
N VAL A 428 22.78 -21.20 -11.17
CA VAL A 428 21.73 -20.74 -10.25
C VAL A 428 20.68 -19.98 -11.01
N ALA A 429 19.43 -20.47 -11.01
CA ALA A 429 18.29 -19.73 -11.54
C ALA A 429 17.72 -18.77 -10.49
N MET A 430 17.32 -17.58 -10.92
CA MET A 430 16.67 -16.58 -10.07
C MET A 430 15.81 -15.62 -10.89
N GLY A 431 14.96 -14.84 -10.24
CA GLY A 431 14.27 -13.70 -10.85
C GLY A 431 15.27 -12.57 -11.16
N ASP A 432 15.04 -11.82 -12.22
CA ASP A 432 15.90 -10.71 -12.61
C ASP A 432 15.90 -9.56 -11.58
N TYR A 433 14.81 -9.40 -10.79
CA TYR A 433 14.80 -8.48 -9.66
C TYR A 433 15.87 -8.85 -8.62
N LEU A 434 15.89 -10.10 -8.17
CA LEU A 434 16.88 -10.58 -7.21
C LEU A 434 18.30 -10.35 -7.73
N CYS A 435 18.55 -10.71 -8.99
CA CYS A 435 19.86 -10.54 -9.63
C CYS A 435 20.33 -9.08 -9.66
N ASN A 436 19.41 -8.13 -9.88
CA ASN A 436 19.77 -6.72 -10.03
C ASN A 436 19.81 -5.94 -8.70
N ASN A 437 19.10 -6.40 -7.68
CA ASN A 437 18.90 -5.62 -6.45
C ASN A 437 19.65 -6.18 -5.23
N PHE A 438 19.87 -7.50 -5.13
CA PHE A 438 20.54 -8.10 -3.99
C PHE A 438 22.07 -7.92 -4.05
N LYS A 439 22.73 -8.00 -2.89
CA LYS A 439 24.19 -7.81 -2.77
C LYS A 439 24.91 -9.14 -2.81
N PHE A 440 25.56 -9.46 -3.92
CA PHE A 440 26.42 -10.63 -4.11
C PHE A 440 27.39 -10.39 -5.29
N PRO A 441 28.46 -11.20 -5.45
CA PRO A 441 29.49 -10.92 -6.46
C PRO A 441 29.00 -10.85 -7.90
N GLN A 442 27.97 -11.61 -8.27
CA GLN A 442 27.41 -11.65 -9.63
C GLN A 442 26.23 -10.70 -9.84
N LYS A 443 25.99 -9.74 -8.93
CA LYS A 443 24.92 -8.76 -9.06
C LYS A 443 24.92 -8.10 -10.45
N GLY A 444 23.76 -8.12 -11.11
CA GLY A 444 23.58 -7.54 -12.46
C GLY A 444 24.14 -8.37 -13.61
N ASN A 445 24.82 -9.50 -13.37
CA ASN A 445 25.46 -10.34 -14.38
C ASN A 445 24.62 -11.57 -14.78
N GLY A 446 23.32 -11.55 -14.50
CA GLY A 446 22.41 -12.64 -14.86
C GLY A 446 22.31 -12.83 -16.38
N LYS A 447 22.50 -14.04 -16.85
CA LYS A 447 22.31 -14.43 -18.28
C LYS A 447 20.80 -14.62 -18.51
N PRO A 448 20.16 -13.85 -19.42
CA PRO A 448 18.75 -14.03 -19.74
C PRO A 448 18.48 -15.42 -20.33
N THR A 449 17.43 -16.08 -19.84
CA THR A 449 16.98 -17.38 -20.39
C THR A 449 15.90 -17.23 -21.47
N GLY A 450 15.28 -16.05 -21.58
CA GLY A 450 14.08 -15.82 -22.39
C GLY A 450 12.77 -16.28 -21.73
N ILE A 451 12.84 -16.96 -20.59
CA ILE A 451 11.68 -17.52 -19.87
C ILE A 451 11.12 -16.49 -18.90
N SER A 452 9.80 -16.33 -18.85
CA SER A 452 9.16 -15.56 -17.78
C SER A 452 8.89 -16.45 -16.55
N VAL A 453 8.97 -15.90 -15.35
CA VAL A 453 8.65 -16.65 -14.13
C VAL A 453 7.21 -17.18 -14.20
N ARG A 454 6.23 -16.37 -14.65
CA ARG A 454 4.84 -16.81 -14.83
C ARG A 454 4.70 -18.02 -15.75
N SER A 455 5.41 -18.03 -16.90
CA SER A 455 5.35 -19.18 -17.83
C SER A 455 5.94 -20.42 -17.20
N ALA A 456 7.07 -20.30 -16.47
CA ALA A 456 7.65 -21.43 -15.74
C ALA A 456 6.68 -22.01 -14.71
N LEU A 457 6.01 -21.17 -13.93
CA LEU A 457 5.01 -21.58 -12.93
C LEU A 457 3.83 -22.32 -13.55
N ILE A 458 3.27 -21.76 -14.65
CA ILE A 458 2.12 -22.36 -15.35
C ILE A 458 2.49 -23.73 -15.92
N GLU A 459 3.62 -23.83 -16.63
CA GLU A 459 4.03 -25.08 -17.23
C GLU A 459 4.41 -26.15 -16.19
N TYR A 460 5.09 -25.76 -15.11
CA TYR A 460 5.39 -26.68 -14.02
C TYR A 460 4.11 -27.18 -13.33
N LEU A 461 3.13 -26.29 -13.06
CA LEU A 461 1.86 -26.66 -12.44
C LEU A 461 1.04 -27.61 -13.34
N LYS A 462 1.02 -27.40 -14.68
CA LYS A 462 0.37 -28.31 -15.64
C LYS A 462 0.99 -29.72 -15.63
N GLN A 463 2.31 -29.81 -15.37
CA GLN A 463 3.01 -31.09 -15.28
C GLN A 463 2.66 -31.84 -13.98
N ILE A 464 2.75 -31.17 -12.83
CA ILE A 464 2.47 -31.77 -11.51
C ILE A 464 0.98 -31.94 -11.27
N LYS A 465 0.13 -31.14 -11.95
CA LYS A 465 -1.34 -31.11 -11.89
C LYS A 465 -1.91 -30.66 -10.55
N GLU A 466 -1.29 -31.04 -9.45
CA GLU A 466 -1.77 -30.79 -8.10
C GLU A 466 -0.62 -30.34 -7.19
N LEU A 467 -0.87 -29.31 -6.39
CA LEU A 467 0.07 -28.74 -5.44
C LEU A 467 -0.33 -29.14 -4.02
N PHE A 468 0.61 -29.70 -3.28
CA PHE A 468 0.50 -30.03 -1.88
C PHE A 468 1.61 -29.41 -1.06
N ASN A 469 1.36 -29.15 0.22
CA ASN A 469 2.45 -28.86 1.14
C ASN A 469 3.33 -30.11 1.22
N PRO A 470 4.64 -30.02 0.95
CA PRO A 470 5.53 -31.14 1.22
C PRO A 470 5.42 -31.46 2.73
N PRO A 471 5.66 -32.71 3.14
CA PRO A 471 5.89 -32.97 4.57
C PRO A 471 6.96 -31.98 5.02
N PRO A 472 6.75 -31.32 6.20
CA PRO A 472 7.55 -30.16 6.57
C PRO A 472 9.02 -30.50 6.29
N PRO A 473 9.72 -29.71 5.44
CA PRO A 473 11.14 -29.87 5.31
C PRO A 473 11.64 -29.79 6.75
N LYS A 474 12.65 -30.57 7.11
CA LYS A 474 13.37 -30.32 8.36
C LYS A 474 13.88 -28.87 8.20
N LEU A 475 13.01 -27.91 8.58
CA LEU A 475 13.37 -26.50 8.59
C LEU A 475 14.66 -26.42 9.38
N PRO A 476 15.60 -25.57 8.97
CA PRO A 476 16.73 -25.27 9.81
C PRO A 476 16.15 -24.87 11.16
N ILE A 477 16.43 -25.66 12.19
CA ILE A 477 16.01 -25.37 13.56
C ILE A 477 16.74 -24.10 13.94
N ILE A 478 16.05 -22.98 13.85
CA ILE A 478 16.47 -21.77 14.56
C ILE A 478 16.30 -22.17 16.02
N LYS A 479 17.40 -22.48 16.71
CA LYS A 479 17.34 -22.69 18.14
C LYS A 479 16.89 -21.37 18.75
N ASP A 480 15.67 -21.36 19.30
CA ASP A 480 15.18 -20.31 20.18
C ASP A 480 16.30 -19.93 21.16
N THR A 481 16.87 -18.75 20.95
CA THR A 481 17.52 -18.06 22.04
C THR A 481 16.40 -17.37 22.81
N THR A 482 15.91 -18.02 23.86
CA THR A 482 15.11 -17.42 24.91
C THR A 482 15.68 -16.06 25.26
N PHE A 483 14.94 -15.01 24.87
CA PHE A 483 15.10 -13.70 25.48
C PHE A 483 14.65 -13.83 26.95
N ALA A 484 15.61 -13.97 27.87
CA ALA A 484 15.37 -13.64 29.25
C ALA A 484 15.16 -12.14 29.35
N LEU A 485 14.05 -11.77 30.01
CA LEU A 485 13.58 -10.42 30.33
C LEU A 485 14.68 -9.48 30.85
#